data_8ae91455875a962c71a10f829b7e992a
#
_entry.id   8ae91455875a962c71a10f829b7e992a
#
_cell.length_a   1.000
_cell.length_b   1.000
_cell.length_c   1.000
_cell.angle_alpha   90.00
_cell.angle_beta   90.00
_cell.angle_gamma   90.00
#
_symmetry.space_group_name_H-M   'P 1'
#
loop_
_entity.id
_entity.type
_entity.pdbx_description
1 polymer ?
#
loop_
_entity_poly.entity_id
_entity_poly.type
_entity_poly.pdbx_seq_one_letter_code
_entity_poly.pdbx_strand_id
1 'polypeptide(L)'
;MKGEVIGIVSHNISKSGGSEGLGFVVTINTAKKLLLERKSFWSGLEGQVLSNAEADLLNLPPGTSGFAVKTVAKDSPGEQIGLRGATMVVNLGNGDVPLGGDIILAVDGIKAEPANLQKIRDLLTTQPPGTQYKVTVLRAGKVVDLTGRTP
;
A
#
# COMPACT_ATOMS: atom_id res chain seq x y z
N MET A 1 36.25 19.16 -9.55
CA MET A 1 35.06 18.39 -9.17
C MET A 1 34.42 17.86 -10.44
N LYS A 2 34.04 16.57 -10.48
CA LYS A 2 33.48 15.95 -11.70
C LYS A 2 31.94 16.14 -11.83
N GLY A 3 31.29 16.89 -10.93
CA GLY A 3 29.85 17.14 -10.98
C GLY A 3 29.00 15.91 -10.64
N GLU A 4 29.53 14.96 -9.86
CA GLU A 4 28.80 13.74 -9.50
C GLU A 4 27.83 13.99 -8.34
N VAL A 5 26.61 13.42 -8.42
CA VAL A 5 25.64 13.43 -7.33
C VAL A 5 26.02 12.36 -6.33
N ILE A 6 26.32 12.75 -5.09
CA ILE A 6 26.74 11.83 -4.02
C ILE A 6 25.60 11.39 -3.09
N GLY A 7 24.51 12.13 -3.07
CA GLY A 7 23.34 11.80 -2.24
C GLY A 7 22.17 12.73 -2.48
N ILE A 8 21.01 12.32 -1.94
CA ILE A 8 19.74 13.03 -2.01
C ILE A 8 19.29 13.34 -0.58
N VAL A 9 18.99 14.61 -0.28
CA VAL A 9 18.44 14.99 1.02
C VAL A 9 17.04 14.40 1.16
N SER A 10 16.81 13.60 2.19
CA SER A 10 15.51 12.95 2.43
C SER A 10 14.64 13.72 3.41
N HIS A 11 15.19 14.14 4.53
CA HIS A 11 14.48 14.94 5.55
C HIS A 11 15.46 15.61 6.49
N ASN A 12 14.98 16.59 7.22
CA ASN A 12 15.67 17.22 8.34
C ASN A 12 14.84 17.02 9.63
N ILE A 13 15.50 16.96 10.77
CA ILE A 13 14.84 17.00 12.08
C ILE A 13 14.91 18.42 12.60
N SER A 14 13.73 18.96 12.94
CA SER A 14 13.61 20.28 13.57
C SER A 14 12.47 20.25 14.59
N LYS A 15 12.72 20.83 15.76
CA LYS A 15 11.67 21.02 16.80
C LYS A 15 10.88 22.31 16.58
N SER A 16 11.43 23.25 15.82
CA SER A 16 10.88 24.59 15.60
C SER A 16 10.32 24.81 14.20
N GLY A 17 10.39 23.83 13.31
CA GLY A 17 10.01 23.95 11.90
C GLY A 17 11.08 24.61 11.02
N GLY A 18 12.18 25.09 11.61
CA GLY A 18 13.34 25.64 10.92
C GLY A 18 14.47 24.60 10.75
N SER A 19 15.58 24.97 10.11
CA SER A 19 16.78 24.12 9.99
C SER A 19 17.61 24.19 11.25
N GLU A 20 17.73 23.08 11.97
CA GLU A 20 18.58 22.97 13.18
C GLU A 20 19.93 22.30 12.87
N GLY A 21 20.34 22.25 11.60
CA GLY A 21 21.65 21.76 11.17
C GLY A 21 21.79 20.24 11.06
N LEU A 22 20.74 19.46 11.33
CA LEU A 22 20.73 18.02 11.15
C LEU A 22 19.90 17.65 9.91
N GLY A 23 20.56 17.26 8.85
CA GLY A 23 19.93 16.75 7.64
C GLY A 23 20.29 15.28 7.41
N PHE A 24 19.32 14.50 6.96
CA PHE A 24 19.52 13.11 6.56
C PHE A 24 19.64 13.01 5.05
N VAL A 25 20.73 12.38 4.61
CA VAL A 25 21.04 12.19 3.19
C VAL A 25 21.02 10.69 2.88
N VAL A 26 20.24 10.30 1.89
CA VAL A 26 20.34 8.97 1.29
C VAL A 26 21.45 9.00 0.27
N THR A 27 22.45 8.11 0.40
CA THR A 27 23.56 8.03 -0.58
C THR A 27 23.02 7.71 -1.96
N ILE A 28 23.68 8.22 -3.02
CA ILE A 28 23.22 7.98 -4.40
C ILE A 28 23.16 6.49 -4.75
N ASN A 29 24.05 5.67 -4.20
CA ASN A 29 24.04 4.22 -4.42
C ASN A 29 22.79 3.57 -3.79
N THR A 30 22.40 4.00 -2.59
CA THR A 30 21.15 3.52 -1.96
C THR A 30 19.92 4.01 -2.74
N ALA A 31 19.91 5.28 -3.13
CA ALA A 31 18.82 5.84 -3.94
C ALA A 31 18.69 5.09 -5.28
N LYS A 32 19.80 4.86 -5.98
CA LYS A 32 19.83 4.09 -7.23
C LYS A 32 19.29 2.68 -7.03
N LYS A 33 19.75 1.97 -6.00
CA LYS A 33 19.28 0.62 -5.68
C LYS A 33 17.78 0.58 -5.38
N LEU A 34 17.27 1.55 -4.63
CA LEU A 34 15.86 1.57 -4.21
C LEU A 34 14.92 2.09 -5.31
N LEU A 35 15.35 3.07 -6.11
CA LEU A 35 14.48 3.76 -7.06
C LEU A 35 14.63 3.26 -8.50
N LEU A 36 15.81 2.80 -8.90
CA LEU A 36 16.09 2.40 -10.29
C LEU A 36 16.26 0.89 -10.46
N GLU A 37 16.89 0.22 -9.49
CA GLU A 37 17.19 -1.22 -9.61
C GLU A 37 16.11 -2.10 -9.00
N ARG A 38 15.36 -1.59 -8.01
CA ARG A 38 14.24 -2.30 -7.40
C ARG A 38 12.98 -2.06 -8.23
N LYS A 39 12.59 -3.04 -9.02
CA LYS A 39 11.22 -3.04 -9.56
C LYS A 39 10.25 -3.05 -8.37
N SER A 40 9.32 -2.14 -8.34
CA SER A 40 8.23 -2.15 -7.35
C SER A 40 6.90 -2.21 -8.10
N PHE A 41 6.04 -3.12 -7.71
CA PHE A 41 4.69 -3.14 -8.21
C PHE A 41 3.93 -1.92 -7.65
N TRP A 42 3.59 -0.99 -8.53
CA TRP A 42 2.72 0.13 -8.18
C TRP A 42 1.27 -0.26 -8.43
N SER A 43 0.51 -0.46 -7.37
CA SER A 43 -0.91 -0.81 -7.45
C SER A 43 -1.83 0.39 -7.65
N GLY A 44 -1.36 1.60 -7.34
CA GLY A 44 -2.16 2.83 -7.31
C GLY A 44 -3.10 2.91 -6.10
N LEU A 45 -2.89 2.12 -5.08
CA LEU A 45 -3.72 2.09 -3.88
C LEU A 45 -3.09 2.89 -2.75
N GLU A 46 -3.92 3.68 -2.07
CA GLU A 46 -3.66 4.23 -0.75
C GLU A 46 -4.66 3.61 0.23
N GLY A 47 -4.20 3.27 1.42
CA GLY A 47 -5.03 2.67 2.45
C GLY A 47 -4.23 2.25 3.66
N GLN A 48 -4.86 1.48 4.52
CA GLN A 48 -4.23 0.99 5.76
C GLN A 48 -4.63 -0.45 6.06
N VAL A 49 -3.76 -1.14 6.77
CA VAL A 49 -4.12 -2.43 7.35
C VAL A 49 -4.96 -2.19 8.59
N LEU A 50 -6.08 -2.87 8.66
CA LEU A 50 -6.98 -2.78 9.81
C LEU A 50 -6.36 -3.49 11.01
N SER A 51 -6.43 -2.84 12.17
CA SER A 51 -6.19 -3.50 13.46
C SER A 51 -7.31 -4.51 13.76
N ASN A 52 -7.08 -5.41 14.71
CA ASN A 52 -8.11 -6.38 15.12
C ASN A 52 -9.40 -5.68 15.58
N ALA A 53 -9.28 -4.60 16.35
CA ALA A 53 -10.42 -3.83 16.82
C ALA A 53 -11.22 -3.18 15.67
N GLU A 54 -10.53 -2.64 14.66
CA GLU A 54 -11.16 -2.07 13.46
C GLU A 54 -11.82 -3.16 12.61
N ALA A 55 -11.17 -4.32 12.47
CA ALA A 55 -11.71 -5.46 11.76
C ALA A 55 -13.00 -6.00 12.42
N ASP A 56 -13.02 -6.12 13.76
CA ASP A 56 -14.18 -6.52 14.51
C ASP A 56 -15.33 -5.50 14.37
N LEU A 57 -15.02 -4.21 14.42
CA LEU A 57 -15.99 -3.13 14.23
C LEU A 57 -16.64 -3.13 12.84
N LEU A 58 -15.87 -3.53 11.83
CA LEU A 58 -16.32 -3.66 10.44
C LEU A 58 -16.94 -5.04 10.13
N ASN A 59 -17.19 -5.86 11.15
CA ASN A 59 -17.74 -7.21 11.03
C ASN A 59 -16.95 -8.11 10.07
N LEU A 60 -15.63 -8.01 10.06
CA LEU A 60 -14.79 -8.99 9.39
C LEU A 60 -14.89 -10.34 10.13
N PRO A 61 -14.72 -11.47 9.44
CA PRO A 61 -14.67 -12.76 10.09
C PRO A 61 -13.64 -12.77 11.23
N PRO A 62 -13.92 -13.37 12.39
CA PRO A 62 -12.99 -13.40 13.52
C PRO A 62 -11.60 -13.90 13.12
N GLY A 63 -10.57 -13.20 13.59
CA GLY A 63 -9.17 -13.53 13.27
C GLY A 63 -8.76 -13.21 11.81
N THR A 64 -9.56 -12.40 11.11
CA THR A 64 -9.21 -11.88 9.79
C THR A 64 -8.79 -10.42 9.91
N SER A 65 -7.67 -10.08 9.30
CA SER A 65 -7.27 -8.71 9.03
C SER A 65 -7.50 -8.38 7.55
N GLY A 66 -7.35 -7.14 7.16
CA GLY A 66 -7.48 -6.73 5.78
C GLY A 66 -6.86 -5.36 5.53
N PHE A 67 -6.61 -5.06 4.27
CA PHE A 67 -6.16 -3.75 3.85
C PHE A 67 -7.38 -2.94 3.37
N ALA A 68 -7.77 -1.93 4.15
CA ALA A 68 -8.86 -1.03 3.80
C ALA A 68 -8.40 -0.01 2.75
N VAL A 69 -9.03 -0.03 1.59
CA VAL A 69 -8.68 0.85 0.46
C VAL A 69 -9.30 2.22 0.71
N LYS A 70 -8.43 3.25 0.84
CA LYS A 70 -8.85 4.65 0.99
C LYS A 70 -9.03 5.32 -0.36
N THR A 71 -8.00 5.23 -1.22
CA THR A 71 -7.99 5.86 -2.53
C THR A 71 -7.49 4.87 -3.58
N VAL A 72 -8.04 4.96 -4.77
CA VAL A 72 -7.57 4.25 -5.97
C VAL A 72 -7.17 5.30 -6.99
N ALA A 73 -5.92 5.31 -7.40
CA ALA A 73 -5.41 6.25 -8.39
C ALA A 73 -6.02 5.96 -9.77
N LYS A 74 -6.35 7.01 -10.49
CA LYS A 74 -6.85 6.91 -11.86
C LYS A 74 -5.82 6.23 -12.77
N ASP A 75 -6.30 5.43 -13.70
CA ASP A 75 -5.49 4.67 -14.68
C ASP A 75 -4.51 3.68 -14.04
N SER A 76 -4.68 3.36 -12.74
CA SER A 76 -3.85 2.40 -12.02
C SER A 76 -4.29 0.95 -12.24
N PRO A 77 -3.41 -0.03 -11.99
CA PRO A 77 -3.79 -1.44 -11.95
C PRO A 77 -4.94 -1.73 -10.99
N GLY A 78 -5.01 -1.04 -9.84
CA GLY A 78 -6.12 -1.17 -8.89
C GLY A 78 -7.46 -0.73 -9.48
N GLU A 79 -7.49 0.37 -10.22
CA GLU A 79 -8.70 0.84 -10.91
C GLU A 79 -9.10 -0.13 -12.04
N GLN A 80 -8.14 -0.60 -12.83
CA GLN A 80 -8.38 -1.51 -13.94
C GLN A 80 -9.05 -2.83 -13.53
N ILE A 81 -8.73 -3.33 -12.33
CA ILE A 81 -9.37 -4.53 -11.80
C ILE A 81 -10.69 -4.24 -11.08
N GLY A 82 -11.08 -2.97 -11.00
CA GLY A 82 -12.34 -2.54 -10.42
C GLY A 82 -12.35 -2.42 -8.91
N LEU A 83 -11.18 -2.18 -8.28
CA LEU A 83 -11.11 -1.82 -6.86
C LEU A 83 -11.78 -0.46 -6.61
N ARG A 84 -12.39 -0.33 -5.42
CA ARG A 84 -13.14 0.86 -5.01
C ARG A 84 -12.52 1.47 -3.77
N GLY A 85 -12.25 2.77 -3.84
CA GLY A 85 -11.82 3.57 -2.69
C GLY A 85 -12.97 3.85 -1.73
N ALA A 86 -12.61 4.31 -0.53
CA ALA A 86 -13.55 4.72 0.50
C ALA A 86 -14.42 5.89 0.03
N THR A 87 -15.68 5.90 0.48
CA THR A 87 -16.60 7.01 0.26
C THR A 87 -16.54 8.04 1.39
N MET A 88 -16.07 7.62 2.57
CA MET A 88 -15.86 8.48 3.73
C MET A 88 -14.69 7.98 4.58
N VAL A 89 -14.17 8.86 5.42
CA VAL A 89 -13.17 8.53 6.44
C VAL A 89 -13.73 8.93 7.79
N VAL A 90 -13.70 8.01 8.75
CA VAL A 90 -14.23 8.23 10.10
C VAL A 90 -13.08 8.13 11.11
N ASN A 91 -12.96 9.12 11.99
CA ASN A 91 -12.02 9.06 13.09
C ASN A 91 -12.63 8.29 14.26
N LEU A 92 -12.01 7.17 14.62
CA LEU A 92 -12.45 6.30 15.73
C LEU A 92 -11.67 6.54 17.03
N GLY A 93 -10.99 7.69 17.15
CA GLY A 93 -10.19 8.05 18.31
C GLY A 93 -8.76 7.47 18.30
N ASN A 94 -8.53 6.35 17.63
CA ASN A 94 -7.21 5.72 17.46
C ASN A 94 -6.62 5.92 16.06
N GLY A 95 -7.33 6.64 15.19
CA GLY A 95 -6.93 6.91 13.81
C GLY A 95 -8.12 7.01 12.87
N ASP A 96 -7.81 7.38 11.65
CA ASP A 96 -8.79 7.52 10.58
C ASP A 96 -9.02 6.18 9.90
N VAL A 97 -10.27 5.71 9.85
CA VAL A 97 -10.65 4.45 9.19
C VAL A 97 -11.45 4.74 7.92
N PRO A 98 -10.97 4.29 6.74
CA PRO A 98 -11.70 4.44 5.49
C PRO A 98 -12.91 3.48 5.44
N LEU A 99 -14.09 4.01 5.11
CA LEU A 99 -15.35 3.27 5.03
C LEU A 99 -15.99 3.37 3.65
N GLY A 100 -16.78 2.36 3.30
CA GLY A 100 -17.54 2.31 2.04
C GLY A 100 -16.73 1.89 0.82
N GLY A 101 -15.43 1.69 0.98
CA GLY A 101 -14.54 1.10 -0.03
C GLY A 101 -14.38 -0.41 0.13
N ASP A 102 -13.49 -0.97 -0.67
CA ASP A 102 -13.10 -2.38 -0.56
C ASP A 102 -12.14 -2.61 0.59
N ILE A 103 -12.26 -3.77 1.21
CA ILE A 103 -11.25 -4.29 2.14
C ILE A 103 -10.60 -5.49 1.46
N ILE A 104 -9.33 -5.39 1.10
CA ILE A 104 -8.57 -6.48 0.51
C ILE A 104 -8.27 -7.50 1.62
N LEU A 105 -8.77 -8.72 1.45
CA LEU A 105 -8.58 -9.83 2.38
C LEU A 105 -7.37 -10.69 2.02
N ALA A 106 -7.17 -10.91 0.72
CA ALA A 106 -6.06 -11.73 0.22
C ALA A 106 -5.68 -11.37 -1.22
N VAL A 107 -4.44 -11.66 -1.60
CA VAL A 107 -3.93 -11.62 -2.97
C VAL A 107 -3.31 -12.99 -3.27
N ASP A 108 -3.79 -13.69 -4.31
CA ASP A 108 -3.42 -15.07 -4.65
C ASP A 108 -3.41 -16.02 -3.44
N GLY A 109 -4.44 -15.86 -2.57
CA GLY A 109 -4.56 -16.65 -1.34
C GLY A 109 -3.66 -16.23 -0.18
N ILE A 110 -2.74 -15.26 -0.38
CA ILE A 110 -1.92 -14.70 0.69
C ILE A 110 -2.75 -13.64 1.40
N LYS A 111 -3.04 -13.83 2.69
CA LYS A 111 -3.81 -12.89 3.49
C LYS A 111 -3.16 -11.51 3.56
N ALA A 112 -3.97 -10.44 3.45
CA ALA A 112 -3.51 -9.06 3.50
C ALA A 112 -3.28 -8.58 4.96
N GLU A 113 -2.44 -9.29 5.69
CA GLU A 113 -2.01 -9.00 7.05
C GLU A 113 -0.67 -8.23 7.04
N PRO A 114 -0.33 -7.45 8.09
CA PRO A 114 0.92 -6.69 8.15
C PRO A 114 2.17 -7.53 7.82
N ALA A 115 2.23 -8.76 8.35
CA ALA A 115 3.35 -9.68 8.14
C ALA A 115 3.51 -10.14 6.68
N ASN A 116 2.44 -10.12 5.89
CA ASN A 116 2.41 -10.63 4.52
C ASN A 116 2.50 -9.56 3.44
N LEU A 117 2.36 -8.28 3.77
CA LEU A 117 2.32 -7.21 2.77
C LEU A 117 3.57 -7.17 1.89
N GLN A 118 4.74 -7.39 2.49
CA GLN A 118 5.98 -7.45 1.73
C GLN A 118 6.00 -8.65 0.79
N LYS A 119 5.54 -9.81 1.25
CA LYS A 119 5.43 -11.04 0.44
C LYS A 119 4.48 -10.85 -0.75
N ILE A 120 3.34 -10.19 -0.54
CA ILE A 120 2.40 -9.86 -1.62
C ILE A 120 3.05 -8.93 -2.64
N ARG A 121 3.76 -7.90 -2.18
CA ARG A 121 4.46 -6.96 -3.05
C ARG A 121 5.55 -7.65 -3.86
N ASP A 122 6.35 -8.49 -3.23
CA ASP A 122 7.42 -9.24 -3.88
C ASP A 122 6.84 -10.22 -4.92
N LEU A 123 5.76 -10.92 -4.59
CA LEU A 123 5.04 -11.80 -5.52
C LEU A 123 4.64 -11.04 -6.79
N LEU A 124 3.92 -9.93 -6.66
CA LEU A 124 3.44 -9.16 -7.80
C LEU A 124 4.57 -8.49 -8.60
N THR A 125 5.71 -8.20 -7.94
CA THR A 125 6.88 -7.58 -8.57
C THR A 125 7.71 -8.58 -9.37
N THR A 126 7.79 -9.83 -8.91
CA THR A 126 8.66 -10.86 -9.51
C THR A 126 7.97 -11.65 -10.62
N GLN A 127 6.65 -11.61 -10.68
CA GLN A 127 5.90 -12.27 -11.74
C GLN A 127 6.17 -11.63 -13.11
N PRO A 128 6.20 -12.43 -14.19
CA PRO A 128 6.30 -11.90 -15.55
C PRO A 128 5.14 -10.95 -15.89
N PRO A 129 5.36 -9.94 -16.75
CA PRO A 129 4.29 -9.10 -17.26
C PRO A 129 3.15 -9.93 -17.88
N GLY A 130 1.91 -9.51 -17.63
CA GLY A 130 0.71 -10.20 -18.11
C GLY A 130 0.27 -11.41 -17.28
N THR A 131 1.02 -11.77 -16.21
CA THR A 131 0.61 -12.85 -15.30
C THR A 131 -0.66 -12.46 -14.58
N GLN A 132 -1.63 -13.37 -14.58
CA GLN A 132 -2.89 -13.17 -13.90
C GLN A 132 -2.73 -13.35 -12.39
N TYR A 133 -3.32 -12.43 -11.62
CA TYR A 133 -3.40 -12.54 -10.17
C TYR A 133 -4.84 -12.29 -9.69
N LYS A 134 -5.17 -12.83 -8.52
CA LYS A 134 -6.49 -12.72 -7.92
C LYS A 134 -6.44 -11.88 -6.65
N VAL A 135 -7.39 -10.94 -6.52
CA VAL A 135 -7.59 -10.13 -5.31
C VAL A 135 -8.94 -10.46 -4.72
N THR A 136 -8.96 -11.03 -3.53
CA THR A 136 -10.18 -11.29 -2.77
C THR A 136 -10.49 -10.09 -1.88
N VAL A 137 -11.65 -9.49 -2.05
CA VAL A 137 -12.07 -8.30 -1.30
C VAL A 137 -13.39 -8.54 -0.58
N LEU A 138 -13.58 -7.84 0.54
CA LEU A 138 -14.88 -7.62 1.16
C LEU A 138 -15.44 -6.30 0.64
N ARG A 139 -16.58 -6.37 -0.05
CA ARG A 139 -17.29 -5.24 -0.63
C ARG A 139 -18.75 -5.25 -0.19
N ALA A 140 -19.19 -4.23 0.55
CA ALA A 140 -20.56 -4.14 1.07
C ALA A 140 -21.03 -5.44 1.74
N GLY A 141 -20.20 -6.03 2.60
CA GLY A 141 -20.50 -7.26 3.34
C GLY A 141 -20.41 -8.56 2.52
N LYS A 142 -20.02 -8.51 1.25
CA LYS A 142 -19.87 -9.68 0.37
C LYS A 142 -18.42 -9.88 -0.02
N VAL A 143 -17.98 -11.14 -0.01
CA VAL A 143 -16.67 -11.50 -0.54
C VAL A 143 -16.75 -11.57 -2.06
N VAL A 144 -15.86 -10.86 -2.73
CA VAL A 144 -15.78 -10.77 -4.21
C VAL A 144 -14.35 -11.04 -4.63
N ASP A 145 -14.17 -11.84 -5.65
CA ASP A 145 -12.87 -12.06 -6.30
C ASP A 145 -12.75 -11.15 -7.53
N LEU A 146 -11.69 -10.37 -7.55
CA LEU A 146 -11.29 -9.54 -8.68
C LEU A 146 -10.04 -10.15 -9.32
N THR A 147 -9.91 -10.01 -10.63
CA THR A 147 -8.77 -10.57 -11.36
C THR A 147 -8.04 -9.46 -12.09
N GLY A 148 -6.71 -9.43 -11.95
CA GLY A 148 -5.84 -8.50 -12.63
C GLY A 148 -4.72 -9.20 -13.39
N ARG A 149 -3.92 -8.40 -14.09
CA ARG A 149 -2.67 -8.84 -14.73
C ARG A 149 -1.54 -7.93 -14.29
N THR A 150 -0.36 -8.52 -14.10
CA THR A 150 0.86 -7.75 -13.81
C THR A 150 1.24 -6.89 -15.01
N PRO A 151 1.71 -5.66 -14.82
CA PRO A 151 2.12 -4.76 -15.89
C PRO A 151 3.36 -5.23 -16.65
#